data_2de6bc18d3943e5a66f15715001bae1b
#
_entry.id   2de6bc18d3943e5a66f15715001bae1b
#
_cell.length_a   1.000
_cell.length_b   1.000
_cell.length_c   1.000
_cell.angle_alpha   90.00
_cell.angle_beta   90.00
_cell.angle_gamma   90.00
#
_symmetry.space_group_name_H-M   'P 1'
#
loop_
_entity.id
_entity.type
_entity.pdbx_description
1 polymer ?
#
loop_
_entity_poly.entity_id
_entity_poly.type
_entity_poly.pdbx_seq_one_letter_code
_entity_poly.pdbx_strand_id
1 'polypeptide(L)'
;PVVIEVENALPVADSQPVAKDTAQTIANDAPKTEIIPERFASWCVPNGQWQVLAEAVVGLSHRDKNLPCQDAVACQSSPRVCLVVCDGAGSSVVSELGANALAQGMSLLCHSLEAFWVDLLDSPTTHDALLEKMTRLVLRHAKGIMTQLATQHKREARDFRSTLLMLVVGKAHLFWLKVGDGALVIEQIEHRFSVPALPSDGR
;
A
#
# COMPACT_ATOMS: atom_id res chain seq x y z
N PRO A 1 0.45 -12.31 4.72
CA PRO A 1 -0.84 -11.62 4.65
C PRO A 1 -0.63 -10.15 4.96
N VAL A 2 -1.19 -9.29 4.14
CA VAL A 2 -1.21 -7.84 4.33
C VAL A 2 -2.56 -7.47 4.92
N VAL A 3 -2.55 -6.73 6.03
CA VAL A 3 -3.76 -6.22 6.69
C VAL A 3 -3.75 -4.71 6.57
N ILE A 4 -4.85 -4.14 6.13
CA ILE A 4 -5.06 -2.69 6.10
C ILE A 4 -6.35 -2.41 6.85
N GLU A 5 -6.24 -1.60 7.89
CA GLU A 5 -7.39 -1.03 8.59
C GLU A 5 -7.50 0.45 8.26
N VAL A 6 -8.69 0.87 7.89
CA VAL A 6 -9.02 2.27 7.64
C VAL A 6 -10.20 2.62 8.53
N GLU A 7 -9.94 3.41 9.55
CA GLU A 7 -10.94 3.81 10.53
C GLU A 7 -11.31 5.28 10.36
N ASN A 8 -12.60 5.57 10.37
CA ASN A 8 -13.07 6.96 10.35
C ASN A 8 -12.90 7.53 11.76
N ALA A 9 -11.98 8.46 11.96
CA ALA A 9 -11.66 8.99 13.26
C ALA A 9 -12.86 9.74 13.87
N LEU A 10 -13.44 9.20 14.91
CA LEU A 10 -14.31 9.95 15.82
C LEU A 10 -13.47 11.06 16.49
N PRO A 11 -14.06 12.21 16.85
CA PRO A 11 -13.31 13.33 17.40
C PRO A 11 -12.59 12.91 18.69
N VAL A 12 -11.27 13.02 18.66
CA VAL A 12 -10.39 12.69 19.79
C VAL A 12 -10.55 13.74 20.88
N ALA A 13 -10.96 13.30 22.07
CA ALA A 13 -10.85 14.07 23.29
C ALA A 13 -9.37 14.22 23.67
N ASP A 14 -8.98 15.45 24.06
CA ASP A 14 -7.65 15.83 24.51
C ASP A 14 -6.97 14.78 25.41
N SER A 15 -5.84 14.25 24.98
CA SER A 15 -4.93 13.47 25.83
C SER A 15 -3.63 14.22 26.06
N GLN A 16 -3.35 14.52 27.33
CA GLN A 16 -2.16 15.14 27.86
C GLN A 16 -0.90 14.28 27.64
N PRO A 17 0.32 14.89 27.61
CA PRO A 17 1.56 14.19 27.35
C PRO A 17 2.06 13.40 28.54
N VAL A 18 2.41 12.14 28.34
CA VAL A 18 3.09 11.29 29.32
C VAL A 18 4.58 11.44 29.23
N ALA A 19 5.19 11.55 30.41
CA ALA A 19 6.58 11.87 30.67
C ALA A 19 7.59 10.82 30.19
N LYS A 20 8.79 11.30 29.87
CA LYS A 20 10.02 10.56 29.58
C LYS A 20 10.47 9.76 30.80
N ASP A 21 10.90 8.53 30.60
CA ASP A 21 11.76 7.86 31.55
C ASP A 21 13.03 7.27 30.91
N THR A 22 14.03 7.27 31.68
CA THR A 22 15.47 7.34 31.49
C THR A 22 16.09 6.02 31.02
N ALA A 23 17.07 6.13 30.13
CA ALA A 23 17.94 5.05 29.65
C ALA A 23 18.85 4.49 30.76
N GLN A 24 19.03 3.20 30.83
CA GLN A 24 20.21 2.57 31.42
C GLN A 24 20.91 1.66 30.39
N THR A 25 22.15 2.00 30.17
CA THR A 25 23.11 1.31 29.32
C THR A 25 23.60 0.03 29.99
N ILE A 26 23.49 -1.10 29.31
CA ILE A 26 24.29 -2.30 29.63
C ILE A 26 24.91 -2.78 28.32
N ALA A 27 26.25 -2.67 28.28
CA ALA A 27 27.07 -3.22 27.21
C ALA A 27 27.18 -4.75 27.38
N ASN A 28 26.87 -5.51 26.33
CA ASN A 28 27.35 -6.86 26.16
C ASN A 28 27.64 -7.10 24.68
N ASP A 29 28.91 -7.31 24.37
CA ASP A 29 29.42 -7.76 23.08
C ASP A 29 28.94 -9.20 22.81
N ALA A 30 27.93 -9.33 21.94
CA ALA A 30 27.61 -10.57 21.23
C ALA A 30 27.63 -10.26 19.73
N PRO A 31 27.96 -11.24 18.86
CA PRO A 31 28.03 -11.00 17.42
C PRO A 31 26.69 -10.45 16.94
N LYS A 32 26.72 -9.30 16.27
CA LYS A 32 25.56 -8.66 15.67
C LYS A 32 25.04 -9.57 14.57
N THR A 33 24.08 -10.42 14.91
CA THR A 33 23.17 -10.99 13.93
C THR A 33 22.39 -9.80 13.38
N GLU A 34 22.58 -9.46 12.12
CA GLU A 34 21.74 -8.48 11.43
C GLU A 34 20.29 -8.92 11.60
N ILE A 35 19.55 -8.21 12.45
CA ILE A 35 18.12 -8.45 12.64
C ILE A 35 17.45 -7.95 11.37
N ILE A 36 17.13 -8.88 10.46
CA ILE A 36 16.25 -8.57 9.33
C ILE A 36 14.91 -8.13 9.96
N PRO A 37 14.44 -6.91 9.69
CA PRO A 37 13.21 -6.46 10.30
C PRO A 37 12.06 -7.38 9.89
N GLU A 38 11.43 -7.99 10.85
CA GLU A 38 10.29 -8.91 10.63
C GLU A 38 9.04 -8.18 10.10
N ARG A 39 9.03 -6.86 10.16
CA ARG A 39 7.89 -6.01 9.82
C ARG A 39 8.33 -4.77 9.05
N PHE A 40 7.67 -4.53 7.93
CA PHE A 40 7.70 -3.27 7.23
C PHE A 40 6.34 -2.60 7.43
N ALA A 41 6.27 -1.65 8.34
CA ALA A 41 5.07 -0.87 8.57
C ALA A 41 5.19 0.49 7.87
N SER A 42 4.18 0.85 7.10
CA SER A 42 4.01 2.21 6.59
C SER A 42 2.97 2.91 7.44
N TRP A 43 3.37 3.99 8.08
CA TRP A 43 2.50 4.77 8.96
C TRP A 43 2.08 6.04 8.28
N CYS A 44 0.77 6.28 8.24
CA CYS A 44 0.23 7.55 7.81
C CYS A 44 -0.32 8.31 9.01
N VAL A 45 0.04 9.59 9.08
CA VAL A 45 -0.48 10.47 10.12
C VAL A 45 -1.98 10.70 9.87
N PRO A 46 -2.83 10.63 10.90
CA PRO A 46 -4.25 10.93 10.76
C PRO A 46 -4.46 12.36 10.21
N ASN A 47 -5.34 12.50 9.23
CA ASN A 47 -5.71 13.80 8.68
C ASN A 47 -7.00 14.37 9.30
N GLY A 48 -7.41 13.85 10.45
CA GLY A 48 -8.62 14.23 11.17
C GLY A 48 -9.89 13.46 10.75
N GLN A 49 -9.92 12.88 9.55
CA GLN A 49 -11.05 12.08 9.06
C GLN A 49 -10.73 10.58 8.96
N TRP A 50 -9.47 10.25 8.65
CA TRP A 50 -9.05 8.89 8.37
C TRP A 50 -7.80 8.54 9.17
N GLN A 51 -7.83 7.40 9.79
CA GLN A 51 -6.65 6.74 10.33
C GLN A 51 -6.26 5.60 9.41
N VAL A 52 -4.99 5.54 9.03
CA VAL A 52 -4.50 4.54 8.08
C VAL A 52 -3.40 3.73 8.72
N LEU A 53 -3.55 2.43 8.69
CA LEU A 53 -2.53 1.46 9.10
C LEU A 53 -2.29 0.50 7.94
N ALA A 54 -1.03 0.32 7.55
CA ALA A 54 -0.65 -0.64 6.52
C ALA A 54 0.60 -1.40 6.96
N GLU A 55 0.57 -2.72 6.85
CA GLU A 55 1.67 -3.58 7.29
C GLU A 55 1.88 -4.73 6.32
N ALA A 56 3.14 -5.02 5.98
CA ALA A 56 3.55 -6.23 5.28
C ALA A 56 4.48 -7.04 6.19
N VAL A 57 4.19 -8.32 6.35
CA VAL A 57 4.90 -9.20 7.29
C VAL A 57 5.48 -10.39 6.57
N VAL A 58 6.77 -10.66 6.80
CA VAL A 58 7.45 -11.84 6.23
C VAL A 58 6.77 -13.13 6.69
N GLY A 59 6.33 -13.95 5.74
CA GLY A 59 5.76 -15.26 6.01
C GLY A 59 6.78 -16.21 6.65
N LEU A 60 6.33 -17.14 7.51
CA LEU A 60 7.19 -18.07 8.22
C LEU A 60 8.12 -18.85 7.28
N SER A 61 7.62 -19.33 6.15
CA SER A 61 8.43 -20.09 5.18
C SER A 61 9.55 -19.27 4.53
N HIS A 62 9.38 -17.95 4.38
CA HIS A 62 10.42 -17.06 3.89
C HIS A 62 11.44 -16.77 4.97
N ARG A 63 10.98 -16.55 6.21
CA ARG A 63 11.83 -16.34 7.37
C ARG A 63 12.75 -17.54 7.62
N ASP A 64 12.22 -18.76 7.57
CA ASP A 64 12.99 -19.98 7.76
C ASP A 64 14.06 -20.19 6.68
N LYS A 65 13.84 -19.64 5.48
CA LYS A 65 14.78 -19.68 4.35
C LYS A 65 15.63 -18.42 4.22
N ASN A 66 15.49 -17.48 5.15
CA ASN A 66 16.18 -16.19 5.12
C ASN A 66 15.91 -15.38 3.83
N LEU A 67 14.69 -15.47 3.31
CA LEU A 67 14.24 -14.75 2.13
C LEU A 67 13.59 -13.41 2.52
N PRO A 68 13.69 -12.37 1.67
CA PRO A 68 13.05 -11.07 1.93
C PRO A 68 11.52 -11.18 1.90
N CYS A 69 10.85 -10.18 2.50
CA CYS A 69 9.44 -9.98 2.30
C CYS A 69 9.17 -9.63 0.84
N GLN A 70 8.34 -10.41 0.17
CA GLN A 70 7.94 -10.14 -1.20
C GLN A 70 6.74 -9.20 -1.30
N ASP A 71 6.04 -9.00 -0.18
CA ASP A 71 4.92 -8.08 -0.08
C ASP A 71 5.40 -6.66 0.23
N ALA A 72 4.71 -5.68 -0.30
CA ALA A 72 4.97 -4.27 -0.03
C ALA A 72 3.66 -3.50 0.14
N VAL A 73 3.70 -2.51 1.03
CA VAL A 73 2.61 -1.58 1.24
C VAL A 73 3.14 -0.15 1.21
N ALA A 74 2.31 0.76 0.73
CA ALA A 74 2.53 2.19 0.86
C ALA A 74 1.20 2.87 1.17
N CYS A 75 1.24 3.86 2.06
CA CYS A 75 0.08 4.66 2.35
C CYS A 75 0.43 6.14 2.50
N GLN A 76 -0.52 6.98 2.23
CA GLN A 76 -0.48 8.40 2.55
C GLN A 76 -1.85 8.86 3.03
N SER A 77 -1.89 9.89 3.88
CA SER A 77 -3.12 10.49 4.38
C SER A 77 -3.30 11.94 3.94
N SER A 78 -2.27 12.58 3.42
CA SER A 78 -2.30 13.97 2.96
C SER A 78 -1.61 14.10 1.61
N PRO A 79 -2.17 14.90 0.69
CA PRO A 79 -3.43 15.66 0.78
C PRO A 79 -4.66 14.75 0.77
N ARG A 80 -4.53 13.48 0.41
CA ARG A 80 -5.61 12.50 0.23
C ARG A 80 -5.16 11.13 0.74
N VAL A 81 -6.09 10.36 1.26
CA VAL A 81 -5.83 8.97 1.61
C VAL A 81 -5.61 8.16 0.33
N CYS A 82 -4.45 7.54 0.26
CA CYS A 82 -4.11 6.57 -0.77
C CYS A 82 -3.47 5.35 -0.11
N LEU A 83 -3.93 4.17 -0.49
CA LEU A 83 -3.41 2.88 -0.04
C LEU A 83 -2.97 2.08 -1.24
N VAL A 84 -1.80 1.48 -1.15
CA VAL A 84 -1.26 0.59 -2.18
C VAL A 84 -0.73 -0.67 -1.52
N VAL A 85 -1.17 -1.81 -2.03
CA VAL A 85 -0.71 -3.14 -1.63
C VAL A 85 -0.21 -3.87 -2.85
N CYS A 86 0.95 -4.47 -2.72
CA CYS A 86 1.60 -5.23 -3.77
C CYS A 86 2.10 -6.55 -3.19
N ASP A 87 1.70 -7.67 -3.79
CA ASP A 87 2.19 -9.01 -3.45
C ASP A 87 3.11 -9.48 -4.59
N GLY A 88 4.37 -9.70 -4.26
CA GLY A 88 5.39 -10.15 -5.20
C GLY A 88 5.24 -11.63 -5.53
N ALA A 89 5.14 -11.95 -6.82
CA ALA A 89 4.95 -13.33 -7.26
C ALA A 89 6.09 -14.22 -6.78
N GLY A 90 5.80 -15.22 -5.94
CA GLY A 90 6.77 -16.14 -5.37
C GLY A 90 7.58 -16.96 -6.38
N SER A 91 7.11 -17.04 -7.64
CA SER A 91 7.84 -17.64 -8.75
C SER A 91 8.80 -16.67 -9.48
N SER A 92 8.82 -15.41 -9.10
CA SER A 92 9.69 -14.38 -9.69
C SER A 92 10.96 -14.21 -8.89
N VAL A 93 12.08 -13.95 -9.58
CA VAL A 93 13.43 -14.01 -8.98
C VAL A 93 13.69 -12.88 -8.00
N VAL A 94 13.12 -11.69 -8.26
CA VAL A 94 13.31 -10.45 -7.48
C VAL A 94 11.99 -9.70 -7.33
N SER A 95 10.93 -10.43 -7.02
CA SER A 95 9.58 -9.86 -6.90
C SER A 95 9.46 -8.82 -5.78
N GLU A 96 10.27 -8.92 -4.73
CA GLU A 96 10.35 -7.94 -3.65
C GLU A 96 10.74 -6.54 -4.15
N LEU A 97 11.65 -6.47 -5.12
CA LEU A 97 12.03 -5.19 -5.72
C LEU A 97 10.88 -4.60 -6.54
N GLY A 98 10.16 -5.47 -7.27
CA GLY A 98 8.98 -5.09 -8.04
C GLY A 98 7.85 -4.57 -7.16
N ALA A 99 7.50 -5.33 -6.12
CA ALA A 99 6.45 -4.95 -5.18
C ALA A 99 6.75 -3.62 -4.48
N ASN A 100 7.98 -3.45 -3.96
CA ASN A 100 8.39 -2.23 -3.28
C ASN A 100 8.37 -1.00 -4.21
N ALA A 101 8.96 -1.12 -5.40
CA ALA A 101 8.99 -0.02 -6.36
C ALA A 101 7.58 0.36 -6.83
N LEU A 102 6.72 -0.64 -7.03
CA LEU A 102 5.34 -0.42 -7.43
C LEU A 102 4.55 0.27 -6.33
N ALA A 103 4.61 -0.21 -5.10
CA ALA A 103 3.90 0.38 -3.96
C ALA A 103 4.28 1.86 -3.77
N GLN A 104 5.58 2.15 -3.72
CA GLN A 104 6.09 3.52 -3.56
C GLN A 104 5.77 4.40 -4.76
N GLY A 105 6.02 3.92 -5.99
CA GLY A 105 5.79 4.68 -7.20
C GLY A 105 4.31 5.03 -7.41
N MET A 106 3.39 4.13 -7.06
CA MET A 106 1.95 4.40 -7.15
C MET A 106 1.48 5.38 -6.08
N SER A 107 2.02 5.33 -4.87
CA SER A 107 1.75 6.32 -3.82
C SER A 107 2.23 7.72 -4.24
N LEU A 108 3.43 7.85 -4.80
CA LEU A 108 3.94 9.11 -5.33
C LEU A 108 3.11 9.63 -6.51
N LEU A 109 2.69 8.76 -7.41
CA LEU A 109 1.78 9.12 -8.50
C LEU A 109 0.46 9.67 -7.96
N CYS A 110 -0.12 9.02 -6.94
CA CYS A 110 -1.34 9.50 -6.31
C CYS A 110 -1.20 10.94 -5.81
N HIS A 111 -0.11 11.24 -5.11
CA HIS A 111 0.20 12.59 -4.64
C HIS A 111 0.31 13.59 -5.79
N SER A 112 1.00 13.21 -6.86
CA SER A 112 1.25 14.09 -8.01
C SER A 112 -0.02 14.40 -8.83
N LEU A 113 -1.05 13.58 -8.69
CA LEU A 113 -2.30 13.71 -9.42
C LEU A 113 -3.44 14.32 -8.60
N GLU A 114 -3.15 15.01 -7.50
CA GLU A 114 -4.19 15.51 -6.58
C GLU A 114 -5.28 16.32 -7.27
N ALA A 115 -4.93 17.23 -8.17
CA ALA A 115 -5.91 18.03 -8.91
C ALA A 115 -6.91 17.16 -9.72
N PHE A 116 -6.43 16.08 -10.32
CA PHE A 116 -7.28 15.15 -11.06
C PHE A 116 -8.15 14.30 -10.13
N TRP A 117 -7.65 13.96 -8.92
CA TRP A 117 -8.45 13.24 -7.94
C TRP A 117 -9.56 14.10 -7.36
N VAL A 118 -9.32 15.42 -7.18
CA VAL A 118 -10.38 16.37 -6.78
C VAL A 118 -11.51 16.34 -7.80
N ASP A 119 -11.18 16.48 -9.09
CA ASP A 119 -12.19 16.47 -10.15
C ASP A 119 -12.95 15.14 -10.24
N LEU A 120 -12.26 14.02 -10.04
CA LEU A 120 -12.84 12.68 -10.20
C LEU A 120 -13.62 12.22 -8.96
N LEU A 121 -13.11 12.49 -7.74
CA LEU A 121 -13.57 11.83 -6.53
C LEU A 121 -14.30 12.75 -5.54
N ASP A 122 -14.13 14.08 -5.65
CA ASP A 122 -14.76 15.03 -4.74
C ASP A 122 -16.03 15.63 -5.32
N SER A 123 -16.26 15.47 -6.64
CA SER A 123 -17.51 15.86 -7.30
C SER A 123 -18.61 14.84 -7.01
N PRO A 124 -19.86 15.26 -6.78
CA PRO A 124 -20.98 14.34 -6.62
C PRO A 124 -21.37 13.63 -7.93
N THR A 125 -20.90 14.12 -9.06
CA THR A 125 -21.16 13.55 -10.38
C THR A 125 -19.99 12.67 -10.81
N THR A 126 -20.30 11.49 -11.34
CA THR A 126 -19.30 10.60 -11.94
C THR A 126 -18.95 11.03 -13.37
N HIS A 127 -17.68 10.92 -13.72
CA HIS A 127 -17.16 11.24 -15.06
C HIS A 127 -16.47 10.01 -15.65
N ASP A 128 -17.21 9.16 -16.35
CA ASP A 128 -16.71 7.89 -16.91
C ASP A 128 -15.47 8.08 -17.80
N ALA A 129 -15.46 9.12 -18.63
CA ALA A 129 -14.31 9.41 -19.49
C ALA A 129 -13.05 9.79 -18.68
N LEU A 130 -13.21 10.50 -17.56
CA LEU A 130 -12.11 10.84 -16.66
C LEU A 130 -11.64 9.60 -15.91
N LEU A 131 -12.56 8.77 -15.43
CA LEU A 131 -12.25 7.49 -14.78
C LEU A 131 -11.44 6.58 -15.70
N GLU A 132 -11.86 6.42 -16.94
CA GLU A 132 -11.14 5.62 -17.94
C GLU A 132 -9.74 6.18 -18.20
N LYS A 133 -9.61 7.49 -18.35
CA LYS A 133 -8.33 8.17 -18.56
C LYS A 133 -7.38 7.95 -17.37
N MET A 134 -7.89 8.10 -16.13
CA MET A 134 -7.12 7.88 -14.91
C MET A 134 -6.69 6.42 -14.79
N THR A 135 -7.57 5.47 -15.03
CA THR A 135 -7.25 4.04 -15.00
C THR A 135 -6.12 3.71 -15.99
N ARG A 136 -6.21 4.21 -17.22
CA ARG A 136 -5.16 4.00 -18.24
C ARG A 136 -3.82 4.63 -17.82
N LEU A 137 -3.86 5.83 -17.22
CA LEU A 137 -2.66 6.53 -16.75
C LEU A 137 -1.98 5.74 -15.62
N VAL A 138 -2.75 5.31 -14.63
CA VAL A 138 -2.26 4.51 -13.49
C VAL A 138 -1.62 3.21 -13.98
N LEU A 139 -2.29 2.46 -14.86
CA LEU A 139 -1.76 1.22 -15.43
C LEU A 139 -0.49 1.44 -16.27
N ARG A 140 -0.45 2.52 -17.06
CA ARG A 140 0.74 2.87 -17.84
C ARG A 140 1.92 3.20 -16.94
N HIS A 141 1.69 3.93 -15.85
CA HIS A 141 2.73 4.26 -14.88
C HIS A 141 3.26 3.01 -14.19
N ALA A 142 2.39 2.13 -13.71
CA ALA A 142 2.77 0.86 -13.12
C ALA A 142 3.63 0.01 -14.07
N LYS A 143 3.23 -0.09 -15.34
CA LYS A 143 4.04 -0.77 -16.38
C LYS A 143 5.38 -0.09 -16.60
N GLY A 144 5.43 1.24 -16.56
CA GLY A 144 6.66 2.03 -16.68
C GLY A 144 7.66 1.70 -15.57
N ILE A 145 7.21 1.58 -14.33
CA ILE A 145 8.04 1.19 -13.18
C ILE A 145 8.69 -0.19 -13.45
N MET A 146 7.89 -1.18 -13.86
CA MET A 146 8.42 -2.52 -14.16
C MET A 146 9.46 -2.51 -15.30
N THR A 147 9.21 -1.72 -16.33
CA THR A 147 10.14 -1.59 -17.46
C THR A 147 11.44 -0.91 -17.03
N GLN A 148 11.35 0.12 -16.18
CA GLN A 148 12.53 0.81 -15.65
C GLN A 148 13.38 -0.13 -14.77
N LEU A 149 12.76 -0.91 -13.88
CA LEU A 149 13.46 -1.91 -13.07
C LEU A 149 14.17 -2.94 -13.95
N ALA A 150 13.48 -3.46 -14.95
CA ALA A 150 14.06 -4.41 -15.91
C ALA A 150 15.34 -3.85 -16.56
N THR A 151 15.30 -2.60 -16.97
CA THR A 151 16.45 -1.92 -17.58
C THR A 151 17.58 -1.70 -16.58
N GLN A 152 17.26 -1.19 -15.37
CA GLN A 152 18.25 -0.90 -14.33
C GLN A 152 18.99 -2.16 -13.85
N HIS A 153 18.25 -3.24 -13.67
CA HIS A 153 18.80 -4.50 -13.16
C HIS A 153 19.26 -5.47 -14.26
N LYS A 154 19.15 -5.07 -15.54
CA LYS A 154 19.48 -5.93 -16.69
C LYS A 154 18.78 -7.30 -16.62
N ARG A 155 17.49 -7.27 -16.28
CA ARG A 155 16.60 -8.42 -16.12
C ARG A 155 15.37 -8.28 -16.99
N GLU A 156 14.56 -9.33 -17.04
CA GLU A 156 13.26 -9.26 -17.70
C GLU A 156 12.19 -8.67 -16.76
N ALA A 157 11.21 -7.96 -17.31
CA ALA A 157 10.12 -7.39 -16.50
C ALA A 157 9.34 -8.45 -15.71
N ARG A 158 9.29 -9.69 -16.21
CA ARG A 158 8.67 -10.82 -15.52
C ARG A 158 9.35 -11.22 -14.21
N ASP A 159 10.62 -10.87 -14.01
CA ASP A 159 11.36 -11.17 -12.78
C ASP A 159 10.92 -10.31 -11.59
N PHE A 160 10.21 -9.20 -11.89
CA PHE A 160 9.69 -8.23 -10.91
C PHE A 160 8.18 -8.32 -10.72
N ARG A 161 7.53 -9.41 -11.18
CA ARG A 161 6.06 -9.51 -11.15
C ARG A 161 5.50 -9.34 -9.75
N SER A 162 4.46 -8.54 -9.68
CA SER A 162 3.70 -8.28 -8.47
C SER A 162 2.24 -8.01 -8.80
N THR A 163 1.36 -8.28 -7.85
CA THR A 163 -0.01 -7.77 -7.88
C THR A 163 -0.02 -6.26 -7.59
N LEU A 164 -1.15 -5.61 -7.85
CA LEU A 164 -1.40 -4.22 -7.46
C LEU A 164 -2.84 -4.10 -7.00
N LEU A 165 -3.02 -3.70 -5.76
CA LEU A 165 -4.29 -3.22 -5.23
C LEU A 165 -4.10 -1.79 -4.74
N MET A 166 -4.83 -0.84 -5.32
CA MET A 166 -4.75 0.58 -4.99
C MET A 166 -6.13 1.09 -4.62
N LEU A 167 -6.21 1.87 -3.55
CA LEU A 167 -7.42 2.59 -3.13
C LEU A 167 -7.08 4.07 -2.96
N VAL A 168 -7.91 4.95 -3.51
CA VAL A 168 -7.85 6.40 -3.31
C VAL A 168 -9.19 6.89 -2.79
N VAL A 169 -9.17 7.61 -1.68
CA VAL A 169 -10.39 8.07 -0.99
C VAL A 169 -10.67 9.52 -1.37
N GLY A 170 -11.84 9.77 -1.91
CA GLY A 170 -12.38 11.11 -2.17
C GLY A 170 -13.48 11.49 -1.20
N LYS A 171 -14.03 12.70 -1.36
CA LYS A 171 -15.15 13.19 -0.53
C LYS A 171 -16.49 12.57 -0.92
N ALA A 172 -16.69 12.28 -2.20
CA ALA A 172 -17.94 11.73 -2.72
C ALA A 172 -17.77 10.30 -3.22
N HIS A 173 -16.60 9.94 -3.75
CA HIS A 173 -16.35 8.65 -4.39
C HIS A 173 -15.02 8.04 -3.94
N LEU A 174 -14.91 6.73 -4.14
CA LEU A 174 -13.68 5.97 -3.99
C LEU A 174 -13.20 5.52 -5.39
N PHE A 175 -11.90 5.66 -5.64
CA PHE A 175 -11.25 4.98 -6.77
C PHE A 175 -10.51 3.77 -6.25
N TRP A 176 -10.71 2.63 -6.88
CA TRP A 176 -9.89 1.44 -6.63
C TRP A 176 -9.49 0.77 -7.93
N LEU A 177 -8.31 0.20 -7.92
CA LEU A 177 -7.76 -0.56 -9.04
C LEU A 177 -7.13 -1.84 -8.53
N LYS A 178 -7.44 -2.95 -9.17
CA LYS A 178 -6.87 -4.27 -8.86
C LYS A 178 -6.26 -4.89 -10.11
N VAL A 179 -5.03 -5.37 -9.97
CA VAL A 179 -4.33 -6.21 -10.95
C VAL A 179 -3.79 -7.43 -10.21
N GLY A 180 -4.23 -8.60 -10.62
CA GLY A 180 -3.93 -9.86 -9.92
C GLY A 180 -4.99 -10.23 -8.87
N ASP A 181 -4.59 -11.02 -7.89
CA ASP A 181 -5.44 -11.42 -6.75
C ASP A 181 -5.42 -10.38 -5.62
N GLY A 182 -6.08 -10.67 -4.53
CA GLY A 182 -6.33 -9.73 -3.45
C GLY A 182 -7.80 -9.34 -3.36
N ALA A 183 -8.18 -8.71 -2.27
CA ALA A 183 -9.56 -8.26 -2.02
C ALA A 183 -9.57 -6.88 -1.38
N LEU A 184 -10.57 -6.08 -1.76
CA LEU A 184 -10.94 -4.86 -1.07
C LEU A 184 -12.26 -5.13 -0.34
N VAL A 185 -12.27 -4.92 0.97
CA VAL A 185 -13.46 -5.05 1.81
C VAL A 185 -13.75 -3.68 2.42
N ILE A 186 -14.99 -3.23 2.30
CA ILE A 186 -15.45 -1.96 2.87
C ILE A 186 -16.55 -2.26 3.88
N GLU A 187 -16.33 -1.89 5.14
CA GLU A 187 -17.38 -1.88 6.15
C GLU A 187 -18.18 -0.58 6.02
N GLN A 188 -19.48 -0.72 5.90
CA GLN A 188 -20.43 0.39 5.87
C GLN A 188 -21.06 0.58 7.25
N ILE A 189 -21.76 1.70 7.43
CA ILE A 189 -22.57 1.94 8.62
C ILE A 189 -23.50 0.72 8.86
N GLU A 190 -23.70 0.38 10.13
CA GLU A 190 -24.48 -0.78 10.59
C GLU A 190 -23.81 -2.15 10.33
N HIS A 191 -22.47 -2.17 10.27
CA HIS A 191 -21.68 -3.40 10.10
C HIS A 191 -22.04 -4.19 8.82
N ARG A 192 -22.48 -3.50 7.79
CA ARG A 192 -22.64 -4.10 6.47
C ARG A 192 -21.32 -4.05 5.71
N PHE A 193 -20.92 -5.18 5.17
CA PHE A 193 -19.71 -5.29 4.38
C PHE A 193 -20.01 -5.31 2.89
N SER A 194 -19.22 -4.61 2.12
CA SER A 194 -19.19 -4.72 0.66
C SER A 194 -17.81 -5.15 0.20
N VAL A 195 -17.76 -6.00 -0.83
CA VAL A 195 -16.51 -6.49 -1.40
C VAL A 195 -16.47 -6.09 -2.88
N PRO A 196 -16.09 -4.83 -3.17
CA PRO A 196 -16.09 -4.34 -4.55
C PRO A 196 -15.02 -4.99 -5.42
N ALA A 197 -13.95 -5.53 -4.81
CA ALA A 197 -12.90 -6.26 -5.52
C ALA A 197 -12.77 -7.67 -4.94
N LEU A 198 -13.43 -8.63 -5.52
CA LEU A 198 -13.25 -10.05 -5.20
C LEU A 198 -11.92 -10.56 -5.78
N PRO A 199 -11.31 -11.58 -5.16
CA PRO A 199 -10.24 -12.34 -5.78
C PRO A 199 -10.73 -12.84 -7.15
N SER A 200 -9.90 -12.72 -8.18
CA SER A 200 -10.20 -13.37 -9.45
C SER A 200 -10.04 -14.86 -9.25
N ASP A 201 -11.10 -15.63 -9.50
CA ASP A 201 -10.96 -17.07 -9.66
C ASP A 201 -9.88 -17.29 -10.72
N GLY A 202 -8.79 -17.92 -10.31
CA GLY A 202 -7.61 -18.12 -11.17
C GLY A 202 -7.96 -19.01 -12.38
N ARG A 203 -8.53 -18.38 -13.42
CA ARG A 203 -8.72 -18.97 -14.75
C ARG A 203 -7.91 -18.18 -15.77
#